data_734421a93dca727cfaf1073c71fca51d
#
_entry.id   734421a93dca727cfaf1073c71fca51d
#
_cell.length_a   1.000
_cell.length_b   1.000
_cell.length_c   1.000
_cell.angle_alpha   90.00
_cell.angle_beta   90.00
_cell.angle_gamma   90.00
#
_symmetry.space_group_name_H-M   'P 1'
#
loop_
_entity.id
_entity.type
_entity.pdbx_description
1 polymer ?
#
loop_
_entity_poly.entity_id
_entity_poly.type
_entity_poly.pdbx_seq_one_letter_code
_entity_poly.pdbx_strand_id
1 'polypeptide(L)' 'LIDLDKERARLEKELEKARRNYEGQMRKLSNENFISRAPEAVVQTERERAEKAKALVENLEASLKNLG' A
#
# COMPACT_ATOMS: atom_id res chain seq x y z
N LEU A 1 16.45 4.35 -25.99
CA LEU A 1 15.02 4.12 -26.13
C LEU A 1 14.42 3.57 -24.85
N ILE A 2 13.39 4.23 -24.37
CA ILE A 2 12.67 3.81 -23.16
C ILE A 2 11.64 2.76 -23.57
N ASP A 3 11.69 1.60 -22.92
CA ASP A 3 10.71 0.57 -23.15
C ASP A 3 9.53 0.78 -22.19
N LEU A 4 8.48 1.42 -22.67
CA LEU A 4 7.31 1.74 -21.86
C LEU A 4 6.56 0.50 -21.38
N ASP A 5 6.61 -0.58 -22.16
CA ASP A 5 5.94 -1.83 -21.75
C ASP A 5 6.63 -2.46 -20.54
N LYS A 6 7.96 -2.45 -20.51
CA LYS A 6 8.72 -2.93 -19.35
C LYS A 6 8.48 -2.05 -18.13
N GLU A 7 8.45 -0.75 -18.33
CA GLU A 7 8.22 0.20 -17.25
C GLU A 7 6.82 0.01 -16.67
N ARG A 8 5.84 -0.16 -17.53
CA ARG A 8 4.47 -0.42 -17.08
C ARG A 8 4.38 -1.72 -16.30
N ALA A 9 4.99 -2.79 -16.80
CA ALA A 9 5.00 -4.08 -16.13
C ALA A 9 5.65 -3.99 -14.75
N ARG A 10 6.74 -3.25 -14.64
CA ARG A 10 7.43 -3.03 -13.36
C ARG A 10 6.52 -2.30 -12.38
N LEU A 11 5.89 -1.23 -12.83
CA LEU A 11 4.99 -0.43 -11.99
C LEU A 11 3.77 -1.24 -11.56
N GLU A 12 3.21 -2.05 -12.45
CA GLU A 12 2.07 -2.91 -12.13
C GLU A 12 2.43 -3.94 -11.06
N LYS A 13 3.62 -4.52 -11.11
CA LYS A 13 4.09 -5.43 -10.08
C LYS A 13 4.26 -4.74 -8.74
N GLU A 14 4.86 -3.57 -8.75
CA GLU A 14 5.03 -2.78 -7.54
C GLU A 14 3.69 -2.37 -6.95
N LEU A 15 2.75 -1.98 -7.81
CA LEU A 15 1.41 -1.62 -7.37
C LEU A 15 0.68 -2.80 -6.74
N GLU A 16 0.79 -3.98 -7.32
CA GLU A 16 0.19 -5.18 -6.75
C GLU A 16 0.73 -5.48 -5.36
N LYS A 17 2.05 -5.40 -5.18
CA LYS A 17 2.68 -5.58 -3.88
C LYS A 17 2.22 -4.52 -2.88
N ALA A 18 2.15 -3.27 -3.30
CA ALA A 18 1.73 -2.18 -2.45
C ALA A 18 0.26 -2.35 -2.02
N ARG A 19 -0.61 -2.78 -2.93
CA ARG A 19 -2.00 -3.05 -2.61
C ARG A 19 -2.14 -4.18 -1.60
N ARG A 20 -1.41 -5.27 -1.79
CA ARG A 20 -1.44 -6.39 -0.85
C ARG A 20 -0.98 -5.97 0.54
N ASN A 21 0.08 -5.17 0.59
CA ASN A 21 0.59 -4.64 1.84
C ASN A 21 -0.45 -3.76 2.53
N TYR A 22 -1.06 -2.86 1.78
CA TYR A 22 -2.11 -1.98 2.29
C TYR A 22 -3.30 -2.79 2.81
N GLU A 23 -3.77 -3.76 2.04
CA GLU A 23 -4.88 -4.63 2.46
C GLU A 23 -4.56 -5.37 3.74
N GLY A 24 -3.33 -5.89 3.87
CA GLY A 24 -2.88 -6.54 5.08
C GLY A 24 -2.91 -5.62 6.29
N GLN A 25 -2.47 -4.38 6.12
CA GLN A 25 -2.51 -3.39 7.19
C GLN A 25 -3.95 -3.07 7.58
N MET A 26 -4.83 -2.91 6.61
CA MET A 26 -6.24 -2.61 6.86
C MET A 26 -6.96 -3.76 7.54
N ARG A 27 -6.61 -5.01 7.23
CA ARG A 27 -7.18 -6.17 7.91
C ARG A 27 -6.82 -6.17 9.39
N LYS A 28 -5.57 -5.86 9.72
CA LYS A 28 -5.15 -5.74 11.12
C LYS A 28 -5.95 -4.66 11.83
N LEU A 29 -6.09 -3.51 11.20
CA LEU A 29 -6.80 -2.37 11.78
C LEU A 29 -8.30 -2.61 11.91
N SER A 30 -8.85 -3.51 11.09
CA SER A 30 -10.26 -3.90 11.15
C SER A 30 -10.52 -5.02 12.15
N ASN A 31 -9.47 -5.67 12.64
CA ASN A 31 -9.59 -6.77 13.58
C ASN A 31 -9.77 -6.25 15.00
N GLU A 32 -10.96 -6.39 15.53
CA GLU A 32 -11.28 -5.92 16.89
C GLU A 32 -10.42 -6.58 17.96
N ASN A 33 -10.07 -7.86 17.79
CA ASN A 33 -9.20 -8.54 18.72
C ASN A 33 -7.81 -7.92 18.76
N PHE A 34 -7.29 -7.52 17.60
CA PHE A 34 -6.00 -6.84 17.53
C PHE A 34 -6.08 -5.47 18.19
N ILE A 35 -7.08 -4.68 17.84
CA ILE A 35 -7.23 -3.31 18.34
C ILE A 35 -7.44 -3.29 19.85
N SER A 36 -8.25 -4.22 20.37
CA SER A 36 -8.56 -4.27 21.81
C SER A 36 -7.42 -4.80 22.66
N ARG A 37 -6.54 -5.63 22.09
CA ARG A 37 -5.43 -6.25 22.83
C ARG A 37 -4.10 -5.53 22.66
N ALA A 38 -3.89 -4.89 21.52
CA ALA A 38 -2.64 -4.20 21.25
C ALA A 38 -2.57 -2.87 22.01
N PRO A 39 -1.38 -2.49 22.49
CA PRO A 39 -1.20 -1.16 23.07
C PRO A 39 -1.55 -0.07 22.06
N GLU A 40 -2.02 1.06 22.54
CA GLU A 40 -2.40 2.17 21.69
C GLU A 40 -1.26 2.63 20.78
N ALA A 41 -0.03 2.62 21.29
CA ALA A 41 1.14 3.00 20.50
C ALA A 41 1.34 2.07 19.30
N VAL A 42 1.07 0.77 19.47
CA VAL A 42 1.17 -0.21 18.39
C VAL A 42 0.08 0.03 17.35
N VAL A 43 -1.15 0.27 17.79
CA VAL A 43 -2.26 0.57 16.89
C VAL A 43 -1.96 1.83 16.08
N GLN A 44 -1.45 2.86 16.73
CA GLN A 44 -1.08 4.10 16.06
C GLN A 44 0.00 3.88 15.01
N THR A 45 1.02 3.10 15.33
CA THR A 45 2.09 2.75 14.38
C THR A 45 1.52 2.04 13.15
N GLU A 46 0.59 1.10 13.36
CA GLU A 46 -0.03 0.37 12.26
C GLU A 46 -0.88 1.30 11.38
N ARG A 47 -1.58 2.26 11.99
CA ARG A 47 -2.33 3.26 11.23
C ARG A 47 -1.43 4.12 10.36
N GLU A 48 -0.29 4.53 10.90
CA GLU A 48 0.70 5.31 10.14
C GLU A 48 1.25 4.51 8.97
N ARG A 49 1.53 3.23 9.19
CA ARG A 49 1.98 2.34 8.13
C ARG A 49 0.93 2.18 7.03
N ALA A 50 -0.34 2.07 7.43
CA ALA A 50 -1.45 1.95 6.49
C ALA A 50 -1.57 3.22 5.63
N GLU A 51 -1.41 4.39 6.24
CA GLU A 51 -1.43 5.65 5.49
C GLU A 51 -0.31 5.75 4.49
N LYS A 52 0.90 5.33 4.88
CA LYS A 52 2.05 5.31 3.97
C LYS A 52 1.84 4.33 2.83
N ALA A 53 1.28 3.16 3.14
CA ALA A 53 0.97 2.16 2.12
C ALA A 53 -0.08 2.68 1.14
N LYS A 54 -1.09 3.38 1.63
CA LYS A 54 -2.11 4.00 0.79
C LYS A 54 -1.49 5.05 -0.14
N ALA A 55 -0.63 5.91 0.40
CA ALA A 55 0.05 6.93 -0.39
C ALA A 55 0.90 6.31 -1.50
N LEU A 56 1.60 5.22 -1.19
CA LEU A 56 2.39 4.49 -2.18
C LEU A 56 1.51 3.92 -3.29
N VAL A 57 0.39 3.31 -2.93
CA VAL A 57 -0.57 2.79 -3.93
C VAL A 57 -1.04 3.91 -4.84
N GLU A 58 -1.44 5.04 -4.28
CA GLU A 58 -1.90 6.18 -5.06
C GLU A 58 -0.81 6.74 -5.98
N ASN A 59 0.43 6.82 -5.48
CA ASN A 59 1.56 7.29 -6.28
C ASN A 59 1.85 6.36 -7.45
N LEU A 60 1.81 5.06 -7.23
CA LEU A 60 2.03 4.06 -8.28
C LEU A 60 0.92 4.09 -9.32
N GLU A 61 -0.33 4.25 -8.88
CA GLU A 61 -1.46 4.40 -9.79
C GLU A 61 -1.32 5.65 -10.67
N ALA A 62 -0.91 6.76 -10.06
CA ALA A 62 -0.67 8.00 -10.80
C ALA A 62 0.47 7.84 -11.81
N SER A 63 1.55 7.15 -11.42
CA SER A 63 2.66 6.89 -12.33
C SER A 63 2.24 6.06 -13.53
N LEU A 64 1.43 5.02 -13.31
CA LEU A 64 0.89 4.20 -14.40
C LEU A 64 0.00 5.02 -15.33
N LYS A 65 -0.85 5.86 -14.77
CA LYS A 65 -1.73 6.72 -15.54
C LYS A 65 -0.93 7.69 -16.41
N ASN A 66 0.18 8.20 -15.89
CA ASN A 66 1.00 9.18 -16.60
C ASN A 66 1.91 8.56 -17.66
N LEU A 67 2.12 7.24 -17.62
CA LEU A 67 2.91 6.54 -18.63
C LEU A 67 2.20 6.48 -19.98
N GLY A 68 0.91 6.43 -19.96
CA GLY A 68 0.13 6.23 -21.13
C GLY A 68 -0.29 7.46 -21.84
#